data_d58018d6dc70393eb662caf810c48d7f
#
_entry.id   d58018d6dc70393eb662caf810c48d7f
#
_cell.length_a   1.000
_cell.length_b   1.000
_cell.length_c   1.000
_cell.angle_alpha   90.00
_cell.angle_beta   90.00
_cell.angle_gamma   90.00
#
_symmetry.space_group_name_H-M   'P 1'
#
loop_
_entity.id
_entity.type
_entity.pdbx_description
1 polymer ?
#
loop_
_entity_poly.entity_id
_entity_poly.type
_entity_poly.pdbx_seq_one_letter_code
_entity_poly.pdbx_strand_id
1 'polypeptide(L)'
;MLKINSLREAMVHASRWCKANPEKFTVFVESGGIETTGETPSFAYRYNLVFFAMDFPGDIDDFTLPLMAWLWHNQPDLLLNPENNKDVKFTVAINDDHTAHILKEIPVRHREKVTPQQD
;
A
#
# COMPACT_ATOMS: atom_id res chain seq x y z
N MET A 1 -11.00 3.82 8.79
CA MET A 1 -10.81 3.77 7.34
C MET A 1 -9.48 3.10 7.00
N LEU A 2 -9.45 2.30 5.97
CA LEU A 2 -8.22 1.65 5.53
C LEU A 2 -7.23 2.66 4.96
N LYS A 3 -5.95 2.29 4.87
CA LYS A 3 -4.86 3.21 4.50
C LYS A 3 -4.76 3.52 2.99
N ILE A 4 -5.82 3.26 2.24
CA ILE A 4 -5.87 3.45 0.78
C ILE A 4 -5.61 4.91 0.40
N ASN A 5 -6.35 5.83 1.01
CA ASN A 5 -6.24 7.25 0.69
C ASN A 5 -4.89 7.83 1.09
N SER A 6 -4.35 7.36 2.22
CA SER A 6 -3.03 7.79 2.68
C SER A 6 -1.93 7.43 1.68
N LEU A 7 -1.94 6.20 1.17
CA LEU A 7 -0.97 5.78 0.15
C LEU A 7 -1.18 6.54 -1.15
N ARG A 8 -2.43 6.68 -1.60
CA ARG A 8 -2.74 7.41 -2.83
C ARG A 8 -2.24 8.85 -2.76
N GLU A 9 -2.49 9.54 -1.66
CA GLU A 9 -2.04 10.92 -1.46
C GLU A 9 -0.51 11.01 -1.45
N ALA A 10 0.16 10.07 -0.80
CA ALA A 10 1.62 10.03 -0.76
C ALA A 10 2.20 9.86 -2.16
N MET A 11 1.63 8.99 -2.98
CA MET A 11 2.09 8.77 -4.36
C MET A 11 1.84 10.00 -5.24
N VAL A 12 0.68 10.63 -5.12
CA VAL A 12 0.37 11.86 -5.88
C VAL A 12 1.33 13.00 -5.49
N HIS A 13 1.64 13.10 -4.20
CA HIS A 13 2.54 14.15 -3.72
C HIS A 13 3.98 13.95 -4.19
N ALA A 14 4.44 12.72 -4.21
CA ALA A 14 5.84 12.39 -4.50
C ALA A 14 6.13 12.15 -5.98
N SER A 15 5.13 11.79 -6.78
CA SER A 15 5.29 11.44 -8.19
C SER A 15 4.57 12.43 -9.08
N ARG A 16 5.32 13.13 -9.93
CA ARG A 16 4.75 14.04 -10.93
C ARG A 16 3.84 13.29 -11.89
N TRP A 17 4.23 12.07 -12.25
CA TRP A 17 3.44 11.25 -13.18
C TRP A 17 2.08 10.90 -12.57
N CYS A 18 2.03 10.49 -11.31
CA CYS A 18 0.76 10.20 -10.62
C CYS A 18 -0.13 11.43 -10.54
N LYS A 19 0.47 12.59 -10.25
CA LYS A 19 -0.27 13.85 -10.18
C LYS A 19 -0.86 14.25 -11.54
N ALA A 20 -0.10 14.03 -12.61
CA ALA A 20 -0.52 14.36 -13.96
C ALA A 20 -1.46 13.35 -14.59
N ASN A 21 -1.46 12.11 -14.09
CA ASN A 21 -2.22 10.98 -14.68
C ASN A 21 -3.06 10.26 -13.63
N PRO A 22 -3.99 10.95 -12.96
CA PRO A 22 -4.78 10.32 -11.90
C PRO A 22 -5.64 9.16 -12.38
N GLU A 23 -5.97 9.12 -13.67
CA GLU A 23 -6.75 8.04 -14.28
C GLU A 23 -5.93 6.81 -14.64
N LYS A 24 -4.59 6.90 -14.61
CA LYS A 24 -3.70 5.82 -15.02
C LYS A 24 -3.14 5.02 -13.85
N PHE A 25 -3.46 5.39 -12.63
CA PHE A 25 -3.08 4.59 -11.49
C PHE A 25 -4.24 4.44 -10.52
N THR A 26 -4.18 3.39 -9.73
CA THR A 26 -5.19 3.12 -8.71
C THR A 26 -4.54 2.48 -7.49
N VAL A 27 -5.16 2.72 -6.33
CA VAL A 27 -4.80 2.07 -5.07
C VAL A 27 -6.06 1.38 -4.58
N PHE A 28 -5.96 0.09 -4.30
CA PHE A 28 -7.14 -0.68 -3.86
C PHE A 28 -6.75 -1.79 -2.91
N VAL A 29 -7.74 -2.35 -2.23
CA VAL A 29 -7.59 -3.51 -1.37
C VAL A 29 -8.05 -4.74 -2.15
N GLU A 30 -7.16 -5.71 -2.27
CA GLU A 30 -7.46 -6.94 -3.00
C GLU A 30 -8.22 -7.94 -2.13
N SER A 31 -7.72 -8.17 -0.93
CA SER A 31 -8.32 -9.11 0.01
C SER A 31 -7.93 -8.75 1.42
N GLY A 32 -8.72 -9.19 2.39
CA GLY A 32 -8.41 -8.89 3.77
C GLY A 32 -9.14 -9.77 4.76
N GLY A 33 -8.77 -9.61 6.02
CA GLY A 33 -9.38 -10.30 7.14
C GLY A 33 -9.37 -9.41 8.38
N ILE A 34 -10.06 -9.86 9.39
CA ILE A 34 -10.14 -9.17 10.68
C ILE A 34 -9.52 -10.07 11.74
N GLU A 35 -8.59 -9.51 12.50
CA GLU A 35 -7.97 -10.21 13.64
C GLU A 35 -8.48 -9.65 14.94
N THR A 36 -8.77 -10.55 15.88
CA THR A 36 -9.09 -10.17 17.25
C THR A 36 -8.24 -10.98 18.21
N THR A 37 -7.99 -10.43 19.40
CA THR A 37 -7.29 -11.18 20.46
C THR A 37 -8.26 -12.01 21.32
N GLY A 38 -9.55 -11.67 21.26
CA GLY A 38 -10.55 -12.26 22.13
C GLY A 38 -10.55 -11.71 23.56
N GLU A 39 -9.56 -10.91 23.91
CA GLU A 39 -9.41 -10.35 25.26
C GLU A 39 -10.03 -8.95 25.38
N THR A 40 -10.04 -8.21 24.29
CA THR A 40 -10.62 -6.86 24.22
C THR A 40 -11.48 -6.76 22.98
N PRO A 41 -12.36 -5.74 22.89
CA PRO A 41 -13.12 -5.49 21.66
C PRO A 41 -12.28 -4.91 20.51
N SER A 42 -11.00 -4.62 20.76
CA SER A 42 -10.11 -4.10 19.74
C SER A 42 -9.80 -5.15 18.68
N PHE A 43 -9.58 -4.71 17.46
CA PHE A 43 -9.30 -5.59 16.32
C PHE A 43 -8.33 -4.93 15.35
N ALA A 44 -7.86 -5.72 14.40
CA ALA A 44 -7.01 -5.23 13.32
C ALA A 44 -7.53 -5.74 11.97
N TYR A 45 -7.45 -4.88 10.96
CA TYR A 45 -7.62 -5.30 9.59
C TYR A 45 -6.27 -5.77 9.05
N ARG A 46 -6.26 -6.93 8.39
CA ARG A 46 -5.12 -7.40 7.59
C ARG A 46 -5.57 -7.45 6.16
N TYR A 47 -4.85 -6.79 5.27
CA TYR A 47 -5.23 -6.74 3.87
C TYR A 47 -4.03 -6.50 2.97
N ASN A 48 -4.16 -6.88 1.70
CA ASN A 48 -3.20 -6.51 0.69
C ASN A 48 -3.61 -5.18 0.08
N LEU A 49 -2.74 -4.20 0.24
CA LEU A 49 -2.88 -2.90 -0.40
C LEU A 49 -2.14 -2.95 -1.72
N VAL A 50 -2.84 -2.66 -2.81
CA VAL A 50 -2.30 -2.78 -4.16
C VAL A 50 -2.22 -1.40 -4.80
N PHE A 51 -1.04 -1.08 -5.31
CA PHE A 51 -0.82 0.07 -6.18
C PHE A 51 -0.61 -0.45 -7.61
N PHE A 52 -1.41 0.05 -8.54
CA PHE A 52 -1.32 -0.34 -9.93
C PHE A 52 -1.22 0.89 -10.82
N ALA A 53 -0.20 0.93 -11.69
CA ALA A 53 0.01 2.01 -12.65
C ALA A 53 0.06 1.44 -14.07
N MET A 54 -0.64 2.08 -15.01
CA MET A 54 -0.69 1.67 -16.41
C MET A 54 0.14 2.62 -17.27
N ASP A 55 0.85 2.04 -18.26
CA ASP A 55 1.58 2.81 -19.28
C ASP A 55 2.59 3.80 -18.69
N PHE A 56 3.28 3.38 -17.63
CA PHE A 56 4.29 4.20 -16.99
C PHE A 56 5.57 4.23 -17.84
N PRO A 57 6.07 5.43 -18.24
CA PRO A 57 7.24 5.53 -19.10
C PRO A 57 8.57 5.62 -18.36
N GLY A 58 8.56 5.71 -17.04
CA GLY A 58 9.76 5.96 -16.24
C GLY A 58 10.35 4.72 -15.60
N ASP A 59 11.19 4.96 -14.60
CA ASP A 59 11.85 3.94 -13.82
C ASP A 59 10.96 3.51 -12.65
N ILE A 60 10.97 2.20 -12.35
CA ILE A 60 10.21 1.65 -11.22
C ILE A 60 10.58 2.31 -9.89
N ASP A 61 11.82 2.79 -9.75
CA ASP A 61 12.27 3.48 -8.54
C ASP A 61 11.45 4.73 -8.24
N ASP A 62 10.85 5.34 -9.25
CA ASP A 62 9.97 6.51 -9.06
C ASP A 62 8.74 6.18 -8.20
N PHE A 63 8.35 4.91 -8.16
CA PHE A 63 7.28 4.44 -7.26
C PHE A 63 7.83 3.77 -6.01
N THR A 64 8.94 3.06 -6.13
CA THR A 64 9.52 2.31 -5.02
C THR A 64 9.97 3.26 -3.90
N LEU A 65 10.63 4.36 -4.24
CA LEU A 65 11.13 5.30 -3.24
C LEU A 65 10.00 5.95 -2.42
N PRO A 66 8.95 6.52 -3.03
CA PRO A 66 7.83 7.05 -2.24
C PRO A 66 7.09 5.98 -1.46
N LEU A 67 6.96 4.77 -2.03
CA LEU A 67 6.30 3.66 -1.35
C LEU A 67 7.08 3.26 -0.09
N MET A 68 8.39 3.13 -0.18
CA MET A 68 9.22 2.77 0.96
C MET A 68 9.18 3.86 2.04
N ALA A 69 9.17 5.13 1.65
CA ALA A 69 9.01 6.23 2.58
C ALA A 69 7.65 6.17 3.30
N TRP A 70 6.59 5.88 2.57
CA TRP A 70 5.26 5.73 3.15
C TRP A 70 5.21 4.54 4.12
N LEU A 71 5.80 3.40 3.75
CA LEU A 71 5.86 2.22 4.61
C LEU A 71 6.63 2.49 5.90
N TRP A 72 7.73 3.22 5.82
CA TRP A 72 8.53 3.56 6.98
C TRP A 72 7.73 4.33 8.03
N HIS A 73 6.85 5.24 7.57
CA HIS A 73 6.00 6.02 8.47
C HIS A 73 4.74 5.29 8.92
N ASN A 74 4.16 4.45 8.07
CA ASN A 74 2.84 3.86 8.31
C ASN A 74 2.87 2.39 8.69
N GLN A 75 3.90 1.65 8.27
CA GLN A 75 4.06 0.22 8.56
C GLN A 75 5.51 -0.11 8.88
N PRO A 76 6.13 0.53 9.89
CA PRO A 76 7.54 0.28 10.20
C PRO A 76 7.80 -1.18 10.59
N ASP A 77 6.85 -1.85 11.22
CA ASP A 77 7.00 -3.25 11.60
C ASP A 77 7.23 -4.16 10.40
N LEU A 78 6.62 -3.85 9.26
CA LEU A 78 6.80 -4.61 8.03
C LEU A 78 8.24 -4.53 7.54
N LEU A 79 8.85 -3.35 7.58
CA LEU A 79 10.22 -3.14 7.12
C LEU A 79 11.27 -3.66 8.10
N LEU A 80 10.99 -3.55 9.39
CA LEU A 80 11.93 -3.92 10.45
C LEU A 80 11.99 -5.42 10.69
N ASN A 81 10.95 -6.17 10.29
CA ASN A 81 10.89 -7.61 10.49
C ASN A 81 11.37 -8.33 9.22
N PRO A 82 12.54 -9.01 9.25
CA PRO A 82 13.07 -9.70 8.08
C PRO A 82 12.16 -10.79 7.51
N GLU A 83 11.27 -11.35 8.31
CA GLU A 83 10.32 -12.35 7.86
C GLU A 83 9.18 -11.75 7.04
N ASN A 84 8.87 -10.47 7.26
CA ASN A 84 7.73 -9.81 6.64
C ASN A 84 8.11 -8.87 5.50
N ASN A 85 9.31 -8.29 5.52
CA ASN A 85 9.68 -7.28 4.52
C ASN A 85 9.74 -7.84 3.10
N LYS A 86 9.99 -9.14 2.94
CA LYS A 86 9.98 -9.82 1.65
C LYS A 86 8.58 -9.97 1.05
N ASP A 87 7.54 -9.70 1.82
CA ASP A 87 6.16 -9.80 1.36
C ASP A 87 5.70 -8.55 0.58
N VAL A 88 6.52 -7.50 0.58
CA VAL A 88 6.30 -6.36 -0.32
C VAL A 88 6.77 -6.77 -1.71
N LYS A 89 5.83 -6.92 -2.64
CA LYS A 89 6.08 -7.50 -3.96
C LYS A 89 5.76 -6.53 -5.07
N PHE A 90 6.37 -6.78 -6.23
CA PHE A 90 6.04 -6.02 -7.44
C PHE A 90 6.00 -6.94 -8.65
N THR A 91 5.23 -6.53 -9.64
CA THR A 91 5.17 -7.16 -10.96
C THR A 91 5.25 -6.06 -12.00
N VAL A 92 6.09 -6.25 -13.01
CA VAL A 92 6.25 -5.31 -14.11
C VAL A 92 5.98 -6.05 -15.42
N ALA A 93 5.04 -5.53 -16.21
CA ALA A 93 4.78 -6.02 -17.55
C ALA A 93 5.15 -4.94 -18.55
N ILE A 94 6.14 -5.21 -19.40
CA ILE A 94 6.65 -4.24 -20.37
C ILE A 94 5.80 -4.27 -21.62
N ASN A 95 5.36 -3.10 -22.07
CA ASN A 95 4.57 -2.92 -23.29
C ASN A 95 5.48 -2.69 -24.51
N ASP A 96 4.92 -2.80 -25.70
CA ASP A 96 5.66 -2.63 -26.96
C ASP A 96 6.18 -1.21 -27.17
N ASP A 97 5.55 -0.22 -26.55
CA ASP A 97 5.91 1.20 -26.69
C ASP A 97 6.91 1.68 -25.64
N HIS A 98 7.61 0.76 -24.99
CA HIS A 98 8.58 1.03 -23.91
C HIS A 98 7.98 1.58 -22.64
N THR A 99 6.66 1.53 -22.48
CA THR A 99 6.00 1.78 -21.20
C THR A 99 5.81 0.47 -20.45
N ALA A 100 5.39 0.55 -19.19
CA ALA A 100 5.16 -0.63 -18.37
C ALA A 100 3.89 -0.50 -17.53
N HIS A 101 3.25 -1.64 -17.30
CA HIS A 101 2.27 -1.77 -16.21
C HIS A 101 3.02 -2.21 -14.97
N ILE A 102 2.82 -1.51 -13.87
CA ILE A 102 3.50 -1.77 -12.60
C ILE A 102 2.46 -2.09 -11.55
N LEU A 103 2.63 -3.24 -10.91
CA LEU A 103 1.80 -3.69 -9.81
C LEU A 103 2.68 -3.84 -8.57
N LYS A 104 2.30 -3.18 -7.48
CA LYS A 104 2.96 -3.33 -6.18
C LYS A 104 1.94 -3.83 -5.16
N GLU A 105 2.31 -4.89 -4.44
CA GLU A 105 1.46 -5.52 -3.44
C GLU A 105 2.09 -5.35 -2.06
N ILE A 106 1.32 -4.84 -1.10
CA ILE A 106 1.81 -4.51 0.23
C ILE A 106 0.87 -5.12 1.27
N PRO A 107 1.36 -6.06 2.10
CA PRO A 107 0.57 -6.54 3.22
C PRO A 107 0.54 -5.48 4.31
N VAL A 108 -0.65 -5.01 4.63
CA VAL A 108 -0.86 -3.93 5.61
C VAL A 108 -1.71 -4.45 6.77
N ARG A 109 -1.36 -4.00 7.96
CA ARG A 109 -2.14 -4.24 9.16
C ARG A 109 -2.57 -2.91 9.75
N HIS A 110 -3.87 -2.69 9.82
CA HIS A 110 -4.46 -1.47 10.37
C HIS A 110 -5.22 -1.80 11.65
N ARG A 111 -4.74 -1.28 12.77
CA ARG A 111 -5.31 -1.54 14.08
C ARG A 111 -6.40 -0.54 14.42
N GLU A 112 -7.56 -1.05 14.85
CA GLU A 112 -8.63 -0.24 15.41
C GLU A 112 -8.74 -0.53 16.90
N LYS A 113 -8.54 0.51 17.70
CA LYS A 113 -8.62 0.40 19.15
C LYS A 113 -10.02 0.76 19.60
N VAL A 114 -10.72 -0.22 20.15
CA VAL A 114 -12.09 -0.01 20.65
C VAL A 114 -12.06 0.04 22.16
N THR A 115 -12.60 1.12 22.72
CA THR A 115 -12.77 1.27 24.16
C THR A 115 -14.15 0.75 24.53
N PRO A 116 -14.28 -0.19 25.48
CA PRO A 116 -15.58 -0.64 25.93
C PRO A 116 -16.43 0.52 26.46
N GLN A 117 -17.69 0.58 26.05
CA GLN A 117 -18.61 1.55 26.61
C GLN A 117 -18.92 1.19 28.05
N GLN A 118 -18.84 2.17 28.93
CA GLN A 118 -19.32 2.05 30.29
C GLN A 118 -20.75 2.57 30.33
N ASP A 119 -21.65 1.67 30.67
CA ASP A 119 -23.05 2.05 30.90
C ASP A 119 -23.25 2.63 32.29
#